data_75b98f3f4e8c0d0d669668f43a3b93b6
#
_entry.id   75b98f3f4e8c0d0d669668f43a3b93b6
#
_cell.length_a   1.000
_cell.length_b   1.000
_cell.length_c   1.000
_cell.angle_alpha   90.00
_cell.angle_beta   90.00
_cell.angle_gamma   90.00
#
_symmetry.space_group_name_H-M   'P 1'
#
loop_
_entity.id
_entity.type
_entity.pdbx_description
1 polymer ?
#
loop_
_entity_poly.entity_id
_entity_poly.type
_entity_poly.pdbx_seq_one_letter_code
_entity_poly.pdbx_strand_id
1 'polypeptide(L)'
;TKACLACHTEAAGQIQRTKHWTWEYQNPASGQKLGKKDVINNFCISVASNNSGCMSCHIGYGWKDKGFDFAAEENVDCLVCHDTSGIYKKPSGMAGNPVLKDTEMPPGSGKIIKGIDIVKVAQKVGKTSRDTCGACHFFGGGGDGVKHGDLDSSLAAPDRDLDVHMDATGLDFTCATCHKTASHDVAGSRYTPTAMDKGGAHIRGKDDKSNPATCVSCHDNTPHKQNEKLNQHATKVACQTCHIPEYARGGVPTKMRWDWSKAGERDANGQQITRKDAKGHIIYESRKGSFELAENVKPEYFWFNGDVKYTLVTDKVDKANGVTKINSLGGSPDDGKSLIWPVKVFRGTQPYDPENKTLVKPHTAGNDDTNYWKNLVWDKAIETGMKEVGLPFSGKVDFLETEMFWPITHMVAPKDKALACTECHSRNGRLAGIDGVYIPGRDTYRLVDWLGWGIVWLSLIGSLGHGFLRIVSRRKH
;
A
#
# COMPACT_ATOMS: atom_id res chain seq x y z
N THR A 1 -25.04 18.60 -1.04
CA THR A 1 -24.47 18.74 -2.38
C THR A 1 -25.24 19.74 -3.24
N LYS A 2 -26.56 19.65 -3.41
CA LYS A 2 -27.36 20.60 -4.24
C LYS A 2 -27.06 22.08 -3.94
N ALA A 3 -26.91 22.44 -2.68
CA ALA A 3 -26.55 23.82 -2.31
C ALA A 3 -25.15 24.23 -2.80
N CYS A 4 -24.18 23.32 -2.81
CA CYS A 4 -22.85 23.60 -3.32
C CYS A 4 -22.85 23.76 -4.85
N LEU A 5 -23.60 22.91 -5.54
CA LEU A 5 -23.70 22.93 -7.01
C LEU A 5 -24.41 24.15 -7.56
N ALA A 6 -25.14 24.88 -6.75
CA ALA A 6 -25.72 26.18 -7.18
C ALA A 6 -24.66 27.23 -7.57
N CYS A 7 -23.43 27.10 -7.02
CA CYS A 7 -22.30 27.99 -7.34
C CYS A 7 -21.14 27.22 -8.01
N HIS A 8 -20.91 25.96 -7.62
CA HIS A 8 -19.82 25.11 -8.13
C HIS A 8 -20.33 24.15 -9.20
N THR A 9 -20.90 24.68 -10.26
CA THR A 9 -21.69 23.95 -11.29
C THR A 9 -20.90 22.82 -11.96
N GLU A 10 -19.59 22.95 -12.12
CA GLU A 10 -18.77 21.95 -12.82
C GLU A 10 -18.20 20.85 -11.88
N ALA A 11 -18.28 21.07 -10.55
CA ALA A 11 -17.54 20.27 -9.60
C ALA A 11 -17.99 18.81 -9.58
N ALA A 12 -19.30 18.53 -9.62
CA ALA A 12 -19.81 17.16 -9.63
C ALA A 12 -19.36 16.40 -10.87
N GLY A 13 -19.52 17.00 -12.06
CA GLY A 13 -19.07 16.39 -13.31
C GLY A 13 -17.55 16.16 -13.38
N GLN A 14 -16.74 17.03 -12.74
CA GLN A 14 -15.30 16.78 -12.60
C GLN A 14 -15.02 15.57 -11.71
N ILE A 15 -15.67 15.47 -10.55
CA ILE A 15 -15.53 14.35 -9.60
C ILE A 15 -15.98 13.04 -10.22
N GLN A 16 -17.09 13.01 -10.94
CA GLN A 16 -17.66 11.82 -11.54
C GLN A 16 -16.73 11.14 -12.56
N ARG A 17 -15.76 11.86 -13.11
CA ARG A 17 -14.72 11.30 -14.00
C ARG A 17 -13.52 10.73 -13.26
N THR A 18 -13.42 10.90 -11.94
CA THR A 18 -12.25 10.48 -11.15
C THR A 18 -12.34 9.03 -10.67
N LYS A 19 -11.18 8.45 -10.37
CA LYS A 19 -11.10 7.13 -9.75
C LYS A 19 -11.68 7.07 -8.33
N HIS A 20 -11.75 8.21 -7.64
CA HIS A 20 -12.38 8.31 -6.32
C HIS A 20 -13.90 8.11 -6.38
N TRP A 21 -14.51 8.46 -7.51
CA TRP A 21 -15.93 8.26 -7.76
C TRP A 21 -16.22 6.91 -8.41
N THR A 22 -15.59 6.63 -9.54
CA THR A 22 -15.92 5.43 -10.35
C THR A 22 -15.47 4.14 -9.68
N TRP A 23 -14.38 4.19 -8.90
CA TRP A 23 -13.66 3.03 -8.39
C TRP A 23 -13.27 2.03 -9.47
N GLU A 24 -13.16 2.51 -10.69
CA GLU A 24 -12.72 1.78 -11.87
C GLU A 24 -11.48 2.43 -12.47
N TYR A 25 -10.66 1.62 -13.08
CA TYR A 25 -9.46 2.06 -13.76
C TYR A 25 -9.10 1.09 -14.88
N GLN A 26 -9.05 1.60 -16.12
CA GLN A 26 -8.53 0.84 -17.26
C GLN A 26 -7.01 1.00 -17.28
N ASN A 27 -6.27 -0.07 -16.98
CA ASN A 27 -4.82 -0.06 -17.00
C ASN A 27 -4.31 -0.14 -18.45
N PRO A 28 -3.69 0.91 -19.01
CA PRO A 28 -3.25 0.90 -20.41
C PRO A 28 -2.08 -0.07 -20.65
N ALA A 29 -1.28 -0.36 -19.64
CA ALA A 29 -0.12 -1.26 -19.75
C ALA A 29 -0.51 -2.73 -19.79
N SER A 30 -1.45 -3.16 -18.94
CA SER A 30 -1.88 -4.56 -18.84
C SER A 30 -3.20 -4.86 -19.58
N GLY A 31 -3.92 -3.83 -20.02
CA GLY A 31 -5.27 -3.98 -20.57
C GLY A 31 -6.34 -4.38 -19.57
N GLN A 32 -6.01 -4.47 -18.28
CA GLN A 32 -6.92 -4.94 -17.24
C GLN A 32 -7.87 -3.84 -16.78
N LYS A 33 -9.13 -4.19 -16.57
CA LYS A 33 -10.09 -3.36 -15.82
C LYS A 33 -9.84 -3.58 -14.34
N LEU A 34 -9.33 -2.56 -13.67
CA LEU A 34 -8.94 -2.56 -12.26
C LEU A 34 -9.82 -1.56 -11.49
N GLY A 35 -9.60 -1.44 -10.20
CA GLY A 35 -10.35 -0.57 -9.31
C GLY A 35 -10.92 -1.36 -8.15
N LYS A 36 -11.39 -0.67 -7.12
CA LYS A 36 -11.93 -1.34 -5.93
C LYS A 36 -13.16 -2.21 -6.22
N LYS A 37 -13.90 -1.92 -7.28
CA LYS A 37 -15.03 -2.74 -7.75
C LYS A 37 -14.59 -4.12 -8.25
N ASP A 38 -13.44 -4.19 -8.92
CA ASP A 38 -13.06 -5.33 -9.75
C ASP A 38 -12.01 -6.22 -9.05
N VAL A 39 -11.04 -5.60 -8.37
CA VAL A 39 -9.91 -6.33 -7.78
C VAL A 39 -10.28 -7.07 -6.50
N ILE A 40 -9.62 -8.21 -6.32
CA ILE A 40 -9.52 -8.91 -5.04
C ILE A 40 -8.28 -8.43 -4.31
N ASN A 41 -8.27 -8.53 -2.99
CA ASN A 41 -7.13 -8.27 -2.13
C ASN A 41 -7.04 -9.36 -1.06
N ASN A 42 -5.89 -9.46 -0.38
CA ASN A 42 -5.67 -10.49 0.63
C ASN A 42 -5.96 -10.04 2.08
N PHE A 43 -6.61 -8.91 2.26
CA PHE A 43 -7.00 -8.40 3.58
C PHE A 43 -8.53 -8.39 3.79
N CYS A 44 -9.31 -7.59 3.05
CA CYS A 44 -10.77 -7.59 3.12
C CYS A 44 -11.44 -8.50 2.07
N ILE A 45 -10.66 -9.13 1.23
CA ILE A 45 -10.97 -9.95 0.07
C ILE A 45 -11.56 -9.11 -1.07
N SER A 46 -12.79 -8.60 -0.95
CA SER A 46 -13.47 -7.85 -2.03
C SER A 46 -14.40 -6.78 -1.48
N VAL A 47 -14.55 -5.69 -2.23
CA VAL A 47 -15.59 -4.68 -2.01
C VAL A 47 -16.89 -5.10 -2.67
N ALA A 48 -16.83 -5.73 -3.82
CA ALA A 48 -17.98 -6.30 -4.49
C ALA A 48 -18.71 -7.29 -3.56
N SER A 49 -20.01 -7.30 -3.56
CA SER A 49 -20.91 -7.97 -2.60
C SER A 49 -20.89 -7.44 -1.15
N ASN A 50 -20.11 -6.37 -0.86
CA ASN A 50 -19.98 -5.79 0.48
C ASN A 50 -20.19 -4.27 0.46
N ASN A 51 -20.91 -3.76 -0.51
CA ASN A 51 -20.99 -2.32 -0.80
C ASN A 51 -21.42 -1.50 0.42
N SER A 52 -22.50 -1.84 1.10
CA SER A 52 -22.99 -1.06 2.25
C SER A 52 -21.95 -0.90 3.36
N GLY A 53 -21.12 -1.94 3.57
CA GLY A 53 -20.05 -1.93 4.57
C GLY A 53 -18.82 -1.15 4.16
N CYS A 54 -18.49 -1.14 2.86
CA CYS A 54 -17.22 -0.63 2.34
C CYS A 54 -17.28 0.83 1.85
N MET A 55 -18.47 1.40 1.66
CA MET A 55 -18.65 2.71 1.02
C MET A 55 -18.33 3.92 1.89
N SER A 56 -17.89 3.75 3.13
CA SER A 56 -17.41 4.87 3.96
C SER A 56 -16.26 5.66 3.31
N CYS A 57 -15.44 5.00 2.48
CA CYS A 57 -14.34 5.62 1.73
C CYS A 57 -14.72 6.08 0.31
N HIS A 58 -15.97 5.88 -0.13
CA HIS A 58 -16.44 6.38 -1.41
C HIS A 58 -16.80 7.87 -1.29
N ILE A 59 -16.49 8.66 -2.31
CA ILE A 59 -16.79 10.10 -2.32
C ILE A 59 -18.22 10.38 -2.76
N GLY A 60 -19.17 9.55 -2.33
CA GLY A 60 -20.60 9.67 -2.64
C GLY A 60 -21.49 9.09 -1.55
N TYR A 61 -22.77 9.35 -1.70
CA TYR A 61 -23.83 8.94 -0.79
C TYR A 61 -24.68 7.83 -1.40
N GLY A 62 -25.11 6.88 -0.57
CA GLY A 62 -26.20 5.96 -0.93
C GLY A 62 -25.81 4.76 -1.80
N TRP A 63 -24.54 4.44 -1.96
CA TRP A 63 -24.14 3.27 -2.72
C TRP A 63 -24.34 1.99 -1.89
N LYS A 64 -25.53 1.39 -2.01
CA LYS A 64 -25.90 0.17 -1.31
C LYS A 64 -25.59 -1.09 -2.11
N ASP A 65 -25.82 -1.03 -3.42
CA ASP A 65 -25.78 -2.17 -4.32
C ASP A 65 -25.47 -1.72 -5.76
N LYS A 66 -25.62 -2.63 -6.71
CA LYS A 66 -25.41 -2.40 -8.16
C LYS A 66 -26.37 -1.40 -8.80
N GLY A 67 -27.44 -1.02 -8.13
CA GLY A 67 -28.42 -0.02 -8.60
C GLY A 67 -27.98 1.43 -8.33
N PHE A 68 -26.77 1.65 -7.79
CA PHE A 68 -26.27 3.00 -7.54
C PHE A 68 -26.12 3.80 -8.85
N ASP A 69 -26.72 4.99 -8.88
CA ASP A 69 -26.62 5.89 -10.02
C ASP A 69 -25.34 6.73 -9.96
N PHE A 70 -24.36 6.36 -10.79
CA PHE A 70 -23.12 7.09 -10.93
C PHE A 70 -23.24 8.41 -11.70
N ALA A 71 -24.40 8.69 -12.35
CA ALA A 71 -24.63 9.95 -13.05
C ALA A 71 -25.32 11.00 -12.16
N ALA A 72 -25.85 10.60 -11.00
CA ALA A 72 -26.53 11.51 -10.09
C ALA A 72 -25.53 12.44 -9.38
N GLU A 73 -25.49 13.70 -9.80
CA GLU A 73 -24.57 14.71 -9.27
C GLU A 73 -24.81 15.01 -7.77
N GLU A 74 -26.05 14.95 -7.32
CA GLU A 74 -26.43 15.14 -5.91
C GLU A 74 -25.87 14.08 -4.97
N ASN A 75 -25.49 12.93 -5.50
CA ASN A 75 -24.85 11.86 -4.72
C ASN A 75 -23.36 12.11 -4.45
N VAL A 76 -22.74 13.12 -5.09
CA VAL A 76 -21.34 13.46 -4.84
C VAL A 76 -21.18 14.06 -3.44
N ASP A 77 -20.20 13.58 -2.69
CA ASP A 77 -19.88 14.00 -1.34
C ASP A 77 -18.71 14.99 -1.30
N CYS A 78 -19.02 16.28 -1.35
CA CYS A 78 -18.00 17.33 -1.28
C CYS A 78 -17.35 17.43 0.11
N LEU A 79 -18.13 17.13 1.16
CA LEU A 79 -17.70 17.35 2.55
C LEU A 79 -16.64 16.35 3.00
N VAL A 80 -16.60 15.14 2.44
CA VAL A 80 -15.58 14.16 2.80
C VAL A 80 -14.14 14.64 2.54
N CYS A 81 -13.97 15.54 1.58
CA CYS A 81 -12.68 16.17 1.25
C CYS A 81 -12.54 17.59 1.82
N HIS A 82 -13.64 18.33 1.91
CA HIS A 82 -13.62 19.77 2.20
C HIS A 82 -14.02 20.15 3.62
N ASP A 83 -14.39 19.19 4.50
CA ASP A 83 -14.66 19.48 5.91
C ASP A 83 -13.40 19.96 6.63
N THR A 84 -13.50 21.11 7.31
CA THR A 84 -12.47 21.63 8.21
C THR A 84 -12.94 21.68 9.67
N SER A 85 -14.14 21.18 9.95
CA SER A 85 -14.68 21.10 11.32
C SER A 85 -14.13 19.93 12.11
N GLY A 86 -13.66 18.87 11.43
CA GLY A 86 -13.20 17.61 12.01
C GLY A 86 -14.32 16.71 12.54
N ILE A 87 -15.58 17.09 12.37
CA ILE A 87 -16.73 16.32 12.88
C ILE A 87 -17.39 15.46 11.80
N TYR A 88 -17.09 15.67 10.51
CA TYR A 88 -17.66 14.92 9.42
C TYR A 88 -17.13 13.49 9.39
N LYS A 89 -18.02 12.51 9.50
CA LYS A 89 -17.66 11.08 9.50
C LYS A 89 -18.71 10.26 8.76
N LYS A 90 -18.23 9.25 8.04
CA LYS A 90 -19.04 8.28 7.31
C LYS A 90 -18.80 6.88 7.90
N PRO A 91 -19.64 6.42 8.84
CA PRO A 91 -19.44 5.12 9.44
C PRO A 91 -19.69 3.99 8.42
N SER A 92 -19.00 2.85 8.65
CA SER A 92 -19.24 1.63 7.88
C SER A 92 -20.69 1.14 8.06
N GLY A 93 -21.27 0.57 7.02
CA GLY A 93 -22.65 0.07 7.04
C GLY A 93 -23.72 1.09 6.65
N MET A 94 -23.35 2.36 6.42
CA MET A 94 -24.27 3.43 6.03
C MET A 94 -24.25 3.74 4.54
N ALA A 95 -23.73 2.85 3.73
CA ALA A 95 -23.64 3.01 2.27
C ALA A 95 -23.02 4.36 1.84
N GLY A 96 -22.05 4.87 2.60
CA GLY A 96 -21.39 6.17 2.36
C GLY A 96 -22.12 7.39 2.90
N ASN A 97 -23.24 7.24 3.61
CA ASN A 97 -23.93 8.37 4.23
C ASN A 97 -23.32 8.71 5.60
N PRO A 98 -23.29 9.99 5.98
CA PRO A 98 -23.06 10.38 7.37
C PRO A 98 -24.29 10.05 8.23
N VAL A 99 -24.11 9.97 9.53
CA VAL A 99 -25.22 9.84 10.49
C VAL A 99 -25.69 11.21 10.92
N LEU A 100 -26.93 11.58 10.59
CA LEU A 100 -27.50 12.90 10.88
C LEU A 100 -28.31 12.94 12.19
N LYS A 101 -28.66 11.78 12.76
CA LYS A 101 -29.35 11.62 14.04
C LYS A 101 -28.68 10.48 14.80
N ASP A 102 -28.72 10.52 16.12
CA ASP A 102 -28.23 9.42 16.95
C ASP A 102 -28.80 8.09 16.45
N THR A 103 -27.93 7.17 16.06
CA THR A 103 -28.31 5.92 15.40
C THR A 103 -27.58 4.75 16.04
N GLU A 104 -28.31 3.71 16.41
CA GLU A 104 -27.73 2.48 16.90
C GLU A 104 -27.09 1.68 15.74
N MET A 105 -25.80 1.34 15.88
CA MET A 105 -25.07 0.60 14.84
C MET A 105 -24.04 -0.36 15.44
N PRO A 106 -24.08 -1.65 15.06
CA PRO A 106 -25.20 -2.35 14.35
C PRO A 106 -26.51 -2.31 15.13
N PRO A 107 -27.67 -2.45 14.46
CA PRO A 107 -28.95 -2.56 15.16
C PRO A 107 -28.95 -3.67 16.23
N GLY A 108 -29.43 -3.37 17.43
CA GLY A 108 -29.46 -4.31 18.57
C GLY A 108 -28.12 -4.43 19.33
N SER A 109 -27.10 -3.64 18.99
CA SER A 109 -25.78 -3.70 19.64
C SER A 109 -25.65 -2.83 20.91
N GLY A 110 -26.60 -1.94 21.17
CA GLY A 110 -26.51 -0.92 22.21
C GLY A 110 -25.50 0.21 21.89
N LYS A 111 -24.80 0.19 20.76
CA LYS A 111 -23.80 1.18 20.38
C LYS A 111 -24.45 2.33 19.59
N ILE A 112 -24.50 3.51 20.19
CA ILE A 112 -25.05 4.71 19.56
C ILE A 112 -23.94 5.49 18.88
N ILE A 113 -24.05 5.67 17.55
CA ILE A 113 -23.26 6.64 16.80
C ILE A 113 -24.00 7.97 16.87
N LYS A 114 -23.31 8.99 17.36
CA LYS A 114 -23.85 10.33 17.47
C LYS A 114 -24.06 10.96 16.10
N GLY A 115 -25.24 11.55 15.91
CA GLY A 115 -25.57 12.34 14.73
C GLY A 115 -24.72 13.60 14.63
N ILE A 116 -24.42 14.02 13.40
CA ILE A 116 -23.70 15.27 13.14
C ILE A 116 -24.63 16.35 12.61
N ASP A 117 -24.34 17.58 12.97
CA ASP A 117 -24.99 18.75 12.39
C ASP A 117 -24.35 19.09 11.04
N ILE A 118 -24.96 18.62 9.97
CA ILE A 118 -24.44 18.77 8.61
C ILE A 118 -24.39 20.25 8.17
N VAL A 119 -25.21 21.13 8.75
CA VAL A 119 -25.19 22.56 8.45
C VAL A 119 -23.92 23.20 9.01
N LYS A 120 -23.55 22.85 10.24
CA LYS A 120 -22.29 23.32 10.84
C LYS A 120 -21.07 22.83 10.06
N VAL A 121 -21.10 21.60 9.57
CA VAL A 121 -20.04 21.07 8.68
C VAL A 121 -19.98 21.88 7.39
N ALA A 122 -21.11 22.10 6.73
CA ALA A 122 -21.17 22.84 5.46
C ALA A 122 -20.76 24.32 5.59
N GLN A 123 -20.88 24.90 6.78
CA GLN A 123 -20.39 26.25 7.08
C GLN A 123 -18.89 26.33 7.36
N LYS A 124 -18.21 25.16 7.51
CA LYS A 124 -16.78 25.06 7.79
C LYS A 124 -16.11 24.20 6.71
N VAL A 125 -16.15 24.67 5.48
CA VAL A 125 -15.46 24.03 4.35
C VAL A 125 -14.21 24.80 3.97
N GLY A 126 -13.18 24.06 3.50
CA GLY A 126 -11.91 24.67 3.14
C GLY A 126 -11.06 23.75 2.27
N LYS A 127 -9.75 23.97 2.31
CA LYS A 127 -8.78 23.11 1.62
C LYS A 127 -8.75 21.72 2.25
N THR A 128 -8.45 20.72 1.43
CA THR A 128 -8.21 19.35 1.89
C THR A 128 -7.03 19.30 2.85
N SER A 129 -7.07 18.38 3.79
CA SER A 129 -6.04 18.20 4.83
C SER A 129 -5.54 16.76 4.90
N ARG A 130 -4.52 16.51 5.72
CA ARG A 130 -4.09 15.16 6.06
C ARG A 130 -5.21 14.35 6.73
N ASP A 131 -6.04 15.00 7.54
CA ASP A 131 -7.17 14.34 8.21
C ASP A 131 -8.26 13.91 7.21
N THR A 132 -8.63 14.79 6.28
CA THR A 132 -9.67 14.45 5.28
C THR A 132 -9.20 13.35 4.32
N CYS A 133 -7.96 13.39 3.84
CA CYS A 133 -7.39 12.33 3.03
C CYS A 133 -7.16 11.05 3.86
N GLY A 134 -6.61 11.21 5.06
CA GLY A 134 -6.30 10.14 6.00
C GLY A 134 -7.51 9.35 6.47
N ALA A 135 -8.68 9.99 6.61
CA ALA A 135 -9.92 9.30 6.97
C ALA A 135 -10.21 8.06 6.12
N CYS A 136 -9.72 8.03 4.86
CA CYS A 136 -9.84 6.89 3.97
C CYS A 136 -8.50 6.18 3.75
N HIS A 137 -7.40 6.93 3.56
CA HIS A 137 -6.11 6.38 3.16
C HIS A 137 -5.34 5.74 4.31
N PHE A 138 -5.45 6.24 5.53
CA PHE A 138 -4.84 5.63 6.70
C PHE A 138 -5.56 4.33 7.12
N PHE A 139 -6.89 4.29 6.97
CA PHE A 139 -7.74 3.18 7.41
C PHE A 139 -8.11 2.20 6.28
N GLY A 140 -7.45 2.27 5.14
CA GLY A 140 -7.65 1.34 4.05
C GLY A 140 -7.37 -0.12 4.48
N GLY A 141 -8.26 -1.05 4.13
CA GLY A 141 -8.12 -2.45 4.53
C GLY A 141 -8.76 -2.79 5.88
N GLY A 142 -9.59 -1.88 6.43
CA GLY A 142 -10.41 -2.14 7.62
C GLY A 142 -9.71 -1.92 8.96
N GLY A 143 -8.67 -1.09 8.98
CA GLY A 143 -7.96 -0.67 10.18
C GLY A 143 -6.81 0.26 9.87
N ASP A 144 -6.32 0.94 10.89
CA ASP A 144 -5.20 1.87 10.79
C ASP A 144 -3.92 1.15 10.33
N GLY A 145 -3.24 1.70 9.35
CA GLY A 145 -1.98 1.16 8.82
C GLY A 145 -2.04 -0.22 8.17
N VAL A 146 -3.23 -0.85 8.08
CA VAL A 146 -3.36 -2.26 7.64
C VAL A 146 -2.77 -2.48 6.26
N LYS A 147 -3.13 -1.64 5.30
CA LYS A 147 -2.89 -1.89 3.88
C LYS A 147 -1.47 -1.58 3.46
N HIS A 148 -1.04 -0.35 3.62
CA HIS A 148 0.23 0.14 3.07
C HIS A 148 1.41 -0.04 4.03
N GLY A 149 1.23 0.26 5.30
CA GLY A 149 2.29 0.26 6.30
C GLY A 149 3.14 1.52 6.34
N ASP A 150 3.15 2.29 5.27
CA ASP A 150 3.76 3.61 5.16
C ASP A 150 2.71 4.74 5.11
N LEU A 151 1.45 4.39 5.32
CA LEU A 151 0.30 5.30 5.38
C LEU A 151 -0.60 4.89 6.53
N ASP A 152 -0.50 5.59 7.64
CA ASP A 152 -1.28 5.39 8.87
C ASP A 152 -1.54 6.73 9.58
N SER A 153 -2.32 6.69 10.66
CA SER A 153 -2.75 7.89 11.39
C SER A 153 -1.60 8.70 12.03
N SER A 154 -0.41 8.14 12.18
CA SER A 154 0.76 8.88 12.65
C SER A 154 1.16 10.02 11.70
N LEU A 155 0.78 9.92 10.43
CA LEU A 155 1.03 10.95 9.42
C LEU A 155 0.03 12.11 9.45
N ALA A 156 -0.94 12.10 10.36
CA ALA A 156 -1.82 13.27 10.56
C ALA A 156 -1.05 14.47 11.11
N ALA A 157 -0.13 14.22 12.06
CA ALA A 157 0.75 15.24 12.65
C ALA A 157 2.14 14.64 12.95
N PRO A 158 2.90 14.24 11.93
CA PRO A 158 4.19 13.59 12.12
C PRO A 158 5.25 14.58 12.61
N ASP A 159 6.22 14.05 13.33
CA ASP A 159 7.48 14.73 13.56
C ASP A 159 8.45 14.55 12.38
N ARG A 160 9.59 15.26 12.44
CA ARG A 160 10.61 15.21 11.40
C ARG A 160 11.25 13.83 11.24
N ASP A 161 11.34 13.07 12.32
CA ASP A 161 11.94 11.74 12.29
C ASP A 161 11.06 10.72 11.57
N LEU A 162 9.75 10.94 11.59
CA LEU A 162 8.81 10.11 10.86
C LEU A 162 8.75 10.46 9.37
N ASP A 163 8.55 11.76 9.05
CA ASP A 163 8.53 12.23 7.65
C ASP A 163 8.98 13.69 7.54
N VAL A 164 10.11 13.91 6.85
CA VAL A 164 10.72 15.24 6.72
C VAL A 164 9.88 16.26 5.95
N HIS A 165 8.98 15.81 5.06
CA HIS A 165 8.15 16.69 4.27
C HIS A 165 6.86 17.05 5.01
N MET A 166 6.32 16.10 5.75
CA MET A 166 5.05 16.23 6.46
C MET A 166 5.22 16.70 7.92
N ASP A 167 6.46 16.85 8.39
CA ASP A 167 6.80 17.37 9.73
C ASP A 167 5.94 18.58 10.08
N ALA A 168 5.06 18.41 11.08
CA ALA A 168 4.06 19.40 11.47
C ALA A 168 4.68 20.69 12.05
N THR A 169 5.94 20.63 12.46
CA THR A 169 6.72 21.78 12.97
C THR A 169 7.72 22.32 11.94
N GLY A 170 7.84 21.66 10.79
CA GLY A 170 8.79 21.96 9.73
C GLY A 170 8.12 22.43 8.43
N LEU A 171 8.21 21.59 7.38
CA LEU A 171 7.63 21.94 6.07
C LEU A 171 6.11 21.84 6.03
N ASP A 172 5.53 21.06 6.91
CA ASP A 172 4.08 20.84 7.08
C ASP A 172 3.33 20.56 5.76
N PHE A 173 3.95 19.79 4.87
CA PHE A 173 3.34 19.44 3.58
C PHE A 173 2.08 18.61 3.80
N THR A 174 0.99 19.00 3.15
CA THR A 174 -0.22 18.20 3.07
C THR A 174 -0.13 17.19 1.94
N CYS A 175 -1.05 16.21 1.90
CA CYS A 175 -1.13 15.23 0.81
C CYS A 175 -1.23 15.92 -0.56
N ALA A 176 -2.01 17.02 -0.66
CA ALA A 176 -2.20 17.80 -1.87
C ALA A 176 -0.95 18.58 -2.32
N THR A 177 0.10 18.67 -1.51
CA THR A 177 1.38 19.26 -1.94
C THR A 177 2.07 18.41 -2.98
N CYS A 178 2.06 17.07 -2.81
CA CYS A 178 2.59 16.11 -3.76
C CYS A 178 1.50 15.58 -4.70
N HIS A 179 0.33 15.21 -4.17
CA HIS A 179 -0.81 14.75 -4.94
C HIS A 179 -1.64 15.94 -5.45
N LYS A 180 -1.03 16.73 -6.33
CA LYS A 180 -1.70 17.90 -6.92
C LYS A 180 -3.01 17.51 -7.58
N THR A 181 -3.97 18.39 -7.47
CA THR A 181 -5.32 18.18 -7.99
C THR A 181 -5.63 19.29 -9.01
N ALA A 182 -5.98 18.87 -10.22
CA ALA A 182 -6.51 19.76 -11.24
C ALA A 182 -7.93 19.32 -11.59
N SER A 183 -8.92 20.22 -11.44
CA SER A 183 -10.32 19.88 -11.71
C SER A 183 -10.77 18.58 -11.02
N HIS A 184 -10.44 18.42 -9.74
CA HIS A 184 -10.70 17.26 -8.88
C HIS A 184 -9.99 15.94 -9.29
N ASP A 185 -9.21 15.92 -10.36
CA ASP A 185 -8.37 14.76 -10.67
C ASP A 185 -7.08 14.81 -9.83
N VAL A 186 -6.99 13.91 -8.86
CA VAL A 186 -5.86 13.82 -7.92
C VAL A 186 -4.76 13.00 -8.56
N ALA A 187 -3.55 13.56 -8.65
CA ALA A 187 -2.39 12.88 -9.22
C ALA A 187 -2.01 11.61 -8.43
N GLY A 188 -1.55 10.61 -9.17
CA GLY A 188 -1.11 9.34 -8.62
C GLY A 188 -2.10 8.18 -8.82
N SER A 189 -1.58 6.97 -8.74
CA SER A 189 -2.37 5.75 -8.87
C SER A 189 -1.65 4.57 -8.24
N ARG A 190 -2.36 3.75 -7.49
CA ARG A 190 -1.82 2.47 -7.01
C ARG A 190 -1.76 1.39 -8.09
N TYR A 191 -2.44 1.58 -9.21
CA TYR A 191 -2.50 0.62 -10.32
C TYR A 191 -1.44 0.88 -11.38
N THR A 192 -0.94 2.12 -11.45
CA THR A 192 0.17 2.55 -12.27
C THR A 192 1.01 3.55 -11.49
N PRO A 193 1.64 3.14 -10.38
CA PRO A 193 2.52 4.02 -9.65
C PRO A 193 3.73 4.38 -10.52
N THR A 194 4.20 5.62 -10.44
CA THR A 194 5.35 6.06 -11.19
C THR A 194 6.61 5.53 -10.52
N ALA A 195 7.34 4.66 -11.20
CA ALA A 195 8.63 4.15 -10.73
C ALA A 195 9.76 5.14 -11.02
N MET A 196 9.71 5.80 -12.18
CA MET A 196 10.64 6.86 -12.59
C MET A 196 9.84 8.06 -13.06
N ASP A 197 10.28 9.28 -12.69
CA ASP A 197 9.79 10.49 -13.31
C ASP A 197 10.50 10.70 -14.65
N LYS A 198 9.74 10.80 -15.72
CA LYS A 198 10.28 11.05 -17.06
C LYS A 198 10.28 12.52 -17.45
N GLY A 199 9.62 13.37 -16.68
CA GLY A 199 9.30 14.71 -17.09
C GLY A 199 9.98 15.84 -16.33
N GLY A 200 10.66 15.57 -15.23
CA GLY A 200 11.24 16.63 -14.39
C GLY A 200 10.19 17.67 -13.97
N ALA A 201 8.97 17.22 -13.66
CA ALA A 201 7.87 18.10 -13.34
C ALA A 201 8.15 18.88 -12.06
N HIS A 202 8.16 20.19 -12.17
CA HIS A 202 8.35 21.05 -11.02
C HIS A 202 7.01 21.28 -10.32
N ILE A 203 6.90 20.87 -9.06
CA ILE A 203 5.73 21.11 -8.21
C ILE A 203 5.46 22.60 -8.02
N ARG A 204 6.48 23.45 -8.11
CA ARG A 204 6.36 24.89 -7.89
C ARG A 204 5.74 25.59 -9.10
N GLY A 205 4.42 25.72 -9.09
CA GLY A 205 3.71 26.75 -9.86
C GLY A 205 3.40 26.43 -11.32
N LYS A 206 3.49 25.21 -11.79
CA LYS A 206 3.02 24.82 -13.13
C LYS A 206 1.89 23.81 -13.06
N ASP A 207 0.83 24.05 -13.83
CA ASP A 207 -0.26 23.12 -14.10
C ASP A 207 0.24 22.04 -15.09
N ASP A 208 1.25 21.29 -14.68
CA ASP A 208 1.77 20.21 -15.48
C ASP A 208 0.94 18.95 -15.24
N LYS A 209 0.52 18.27 -16.31
CA LYS A 209 -0.21 17.00 -16.27
C LYS A 209 0.69 15.82 -15.93
N SER A 210 2.00 16.02 -15.80
CA SER A 210 2.91 14.97 -15.31
C SER A 210 2.66 14.69 -13.82
N ASN A 211 2.96 13.48 -13.38
CA ASN A 211 2.73 13.08 -11.98
C ASN A 211 3.71 13.82 -11.04
N PRO A 212 3.26 14.83 -10.27
CA PRO A 212 4.14 15.59 -9.39
C PRO A 212 4.51 14.87 -8.09
N ALA A 213 3.92 13.70 -7.84
CA ALA A 213 4.17 12.89 -6.64
C ALA A 213 5.46 12.06 -6.74
N THR A 214 6.51 12.62 -7.35
CA THR A 214 7.83 11.99 -7.46
C THR A 214 8.90 12.84 -6.81
N CYS A 215 9.98 12.20 -6.33
CA CYS A 215 11.07 12.88 -5.65
C CYS A 215 11.76 13.91 -6.56
N VAL A 216 12.01 13.54 -7.81
CA VAL A 216 12.74 14.38 -8.79
C VAL A 216 11.96 15.61 -9.22
N SER A 217 10.65 15.65 -9.00
CA SER A 217 9.83 16.85 -9.24
C SER A 217 10.28 18.07 -8.41
N CYS A 218 10.88 17.83 -7.24
CA CYS A 218 11.43 18.87 -6.37
C CYS A 218 12.95 18.82 -6.26
N HIS A 219 13.52 17.60 -6.25
CA HIS A 219 14.94 17.37 -5.96
C HIS A 219 15.83 17.27 -7.18
N ASP A 220 15.26 17.38 -8.40
CA ASP A 220 15.90 17.15 -9.69
C ASP A 220 16.59 15.76 -9.82
N ASN A 221 17.27 15.51 -10.94
CA ASN A 221 17.92 14.23 -11.23
C ASN A 221 19.30 14.08 -10.57
N THR A 222 19.83 15.13 -9.97
CA THR A 222 21.15 15.16 -9.32
C THR A 222 21.06 15.78 -7.91
N PRO A 223 20.26 15.18 -7.01
CA PRO A 223 19.98 15.77 -5.69
C PRO A 223 21.22 15.82 -4.77
N HIS A 224 22.18 14.92 -4.96
CA HIS A 224 23.38 14.82 -4.15
C HIS A 224 24.52 15.67 -4.72
N LYS A 225 24.45 17.00 -4.53
CA LYS A 225 25.38 17.97 -5.13
C LYS A 225 26.86 17.75 -4.81
N GLN A 226 27.17 17.06 -3.71
CA GLN A 226 28.56 16.80 -3.26
C GLN A 226 28.99 15.33 -3.45
N ASN A 227 28.13 14.48 -4.03
CA ASN A 227 28.43 13.05 -4.15
C ASN A 227 27.84 12.46 -5.42
N GLU A 228 28.66 12.49 -6.49
CA GLU A 228 28.29 11.97 -7.81
C GLU A 228 27.95 10.47 -7.79
N LYS A 229 28.61 9.67 -6.91
CA LYS A 229 28.31 8.24 -6.78
C LYS A 229 26.88 7.99 -6.31
N LEU A 230 26.34 8.82 -5.42
CA LEU A 230 24.95 8.72 -4.99
C LEU A 230 23.97 9.10 -6.12
N ASN A 231 24.33 10.08 -6.97
CA ASN A 231 23.53 10.38 -8.15
C ASN A 231 23.54 9.23 -9.16
N GLN A 232 24.67 8.53 -9.32
CA GLN A 232 24.76 7.32 -10.16
C GLN A 232 23.86 6.18 -9.63
N HIS A 233 23.73 6.02 -8.29
CA HIS A 233 22.79 5.03 -7.73
C HIS A 233 21.34 5.30 -8.16
N ALA A 234 20.93 6.56 -8.28
CA ALA A 234 19.58 6.93 -8.69
C ALA A 234 19.18 6.43 -10.08
N THR A 235 20.13 5.93 -10.88
CA THR A 235 19.84 5.30 -12.19
C THR A 235 19.33 3.86 -12.08
N LYS A 236 19.54 3.20 -10.94
CA LYS A 236 19.18 1.79 -10.69
C LYS A 236 18.46 1.59 -9.35
N VAL A 237 18.55 2.53 -8.43
CA VAL A 237 18.02 2.44 -7.07
C VAL A 237 17.05 3.60 -6.85
N ALA A 238 15.82 3.29 -6.47
CA ALA A 238 14.83 4.31 -6.14
C ALA A 238 15.26 5.13 -4.91
N CYS A 239 14.96 6.41 -4.89
CA CYS A 239 15.28 7.30 -3.77
C CYS A 239 14.73 6.75 -2.45
N GLN A 240 13.52 6.18 -2.50
CA GLN A 240 12.83 5.55 -1.37
C GLN A 240 13.62 4.39 -0.77
N THR A 241 14.42 3.68 -1.56
CA THR A 241 15.24 2.55 -1.07
C THR A 241 16.23 2.98 0.02
N CYS A 242 16.81 4.18 -0.12
CA CYS A 242 17.75 4.73 0.88
C CYS A 242 17.04 5.62 1.90
N HIS A 243 16.07 6.42 1.45
CA HIS A 243 15.44 7.46 2.28
C HIS A 243 14.21 6.99 3.05
N ILE A 244 13.75 5.76 2.83
CA ILE A 244 12.70 5.10 3.65
C ILE A 244 13.26 3.76 4.15
N PRO A 245 14.13 3.78 5.18
CA PRO A 245 14.85 2.60 5.67
C PRO A 245 13.93 1.54 6.29
N GLU A 246 12.81 1.98 6.82
CA GLU A 246 11.77 1.16 7.45
C GLU A 246 10.42 1.84 7.28
N TYR A 247 9.34 1.08 7.38
CA TYR A 247 7.96 1.58 7.40
C TYR A 247 7.24 1.17 8.69
N ALA A 248 6.00 1.63 8.91
CA ALA A 248 5.28 1.48 10.19
C ALA A 248 6.08 2.02 11.38
N ARG A 249 6.67 3.22 11.23
CA ARG A 249 7.59 3.81 12.21
C ARG A 249 6.92 4.76 13.19
N GLY A 250 5.64 5.08 13.00
CA GLY A 250 4.89 6.04 13.82
C GLY A 250 4.21 5.44 15.05
N GLY A 251 4.57 4.22 15.47
CA GLY A 251 3.92 3.53 16.58
C GLY A 251 2.55 2.91 16.22
N VAL A 252 2.21 2.89 14.93
CA VAL A 252 1.02 2.20 14.42
C VAL A 252 1.47 0.92 13.73
N PRO A 253 1.16 -0.27 14.28
CA PRO A 253 1.60 -1.52 13.68
C PRO A 253 0.82 -1.81 12.39
N THR A 254 1.54 -2.25 11.36
CA THR A 254 0.93 -2.71 10.12
C THR A 254 0.68 -4.21 10.12
N LYS A 255 -0.37 -4.66 9.42
CA LYS A 255 -0.59 -6.10 9.24
C LYS A 255 0.37 -6.63 8.17
N MET A 256 1.15 -7.65 8.55
CA MET A 256 2.07 -8.36 7.66
C MET A 256 1.46 -9.63 7.09
N ARG A 257 0.59 -10.28 7.88
CA ARG A 257 -0.13 -11.49 7.46
C ARG A 257 -1.60 -11.43 7.92
N TRP A 258 -2.48 -12.00 7.09
CA TRP A 258 -3.89 -12.19 7.40
C TRP A 258 -4.33 -13.60 6.97
N ASP A 259 -4.64 -14.44 7.96
CA ASP A 259 -5.04 -15.82 7.73
C ASP A 259 -6.56 -16.00 7.96
N TRP A 260 -7.29 -16.02 6.87
CA TRP A 260 -8.75 -16.25 6.87
C TRP A 260 -9.12 -17.70 7.16
N SER A 261 -8.23 -18.67 6.95
CA SER A 261 -8.51 -20.08 7.22
C SER A 261 -8.71 -20.35 8.71
N LYS A 262 -8.25 -19.44 9.57
CA LYS A 262 -8.43 -19.49 11.04
C LYS A 262 -9.71 -18.83 11.50
N ALA A 263 -10.49 -18.21 10.61
CA ALA A 263 -11.75 -17.59 10.99
C ALA A 263 -12.80 -18.67 11.38
N GLY A 264 -13.73 -18.30 12.25
CA GLY A 264 -14.86 -19.16 12.60
C GLY A 264 -14.82 -19.75 14.03
N GLU A 265 -13.72 -19.58 14.79
CA GLU A 265 -13.69 -20.06 16.18
C GLU A 265 -14.73 -19.35 17.06
N ARG A 266 -15.31 -20.11 17.98
CA ARG A 266 -16.26 -19.62 19.00
C ARG A 266 -15.80 -20.06 20.39
N ASP A 267 -16.26 -19.36 21.41
CA ASP A 267 -16.06 -19.79 22.79
C ASP A 267 -16.99 -20.98 23.18
N ALA A 268 -16.87 -21.46 24.40
CA ALA A 268 -17.68 -22.55 24.94
C ALA A 268 -19.20 -22.26 24.94
N ASN A 269 -19.59 -20.97 24.87
CA ASN A 269 -20.99 -20.53 24.83
C ASN A 269 -21.45 -20.25 23.36
N GLY A 270 -20.63 -20.56 22.36
CA GLY A 270 -20.94 -20.32 20.96
C GLY A 270 -20.79 -18.85 20.53
N GLN A 271 -20.20 -17.97 21.35
CA GLN A 271 -20.02 -16.57 21.03
C GLN A 271 -18.74 -16.33 20.21
N GLN A 272 -18.77 -15.28 19.38
CA GLN A 272 -17.59 -14.84 18.67
C GLN A 272 -16.54 -14.28 19.63
N ILE A 273 -15.28 -14.58 19.38
CA ILE A 273 -14.14 -14.19 20.24
C ILE A 273 -13.21 -13.20 19.54
N THR A 274 -12.52 -12.43 20.36
CA THR A 274 -11.43 -11.54 19.95
C THR A 274 -10.24 -11.79 20.85
N ARG A 275 -9.04 -12.00 20.28
CA ARG A 275 -7.79 -12.11 21.04
C ARG A 275 -6.90 -10.91 20.74
N LYS A 276 -6.18 -10.47 21.76
CA LYS A 276 -5.24 -9.36 21.69
C LYS A 276 -3.86 -9.81 22.13
N ASP A 277 -2.83 -9.15 21.61
CA ASP A 277 -1.47 -9.26 22.10
C ASP A 277 -1.25 -8.50 23.43
N ALA A 278 -0.03 -8.55 23.96
CA ALA A 278 0.35 -7.86 25.19
C ALA A 278 0.27 -6.32 25.09
N LYS A 279 0.31 -5.77 23.88
CA LYS A 279 0.17 -4.33 23.60
C LYS A 279 -1.30 -3.91 23.40
N GLY A 280 -2.23 -4.87 23.40
CA GLY A 280 -3.66 -4.62 23.19
C GLY A 280 -4.10 -4.62 21.71
N HIS A 281 -3.22 -4.93 20.78
CA HIS A 281 -3.57 -5.04 19.36
C HIS A 281 -4.34 -6.34 19.10
N ILE A 282 -5.36 -6.27 18.24
CA ILE A 282 -6.14 -7.43 17.85
C ILE A 282 -5.30 -8.33 16.94
N ILE A 283 -5.06 -9.56 17.38
CA ILE A 283 -4.34 -10.60 16.63
C ILE A 283 -5.25 -11.73 16.14
N TYR A 284 -6.50 -11.75 16.57
CA TYR A 284 -7.51 -12.70 16.10
C TYR A 284 -8.92 -12.14 16.30
N GLU A 285 -9.80 -12.36 15.32
CA GLU A 285 -11.25 -12.19 15.43
C GLU A 285 -11.96 -13.38 14.77
N SER A 286 -12.99 -13.94 15.40
CA SER A 286 -13.77 -15.06 14.82
C SER A 286 -14.23 -14.80 13.38
N ARG A 287 -14.63 -13.58 13.09
CA ARG A 287 -15.13 -13.15 11.76
C ARG A 287 -14.05 -12.84 10.73
N LYS A 288 -12.76 -12.85 11.13
CA LYS A 288 -11.67 -12.42 10.24
C LYS A 288 -10.45 -13.35 10.27
N GLY A 289 -10.34 -14.25 11.26
CA GLY A 289 -9.17 -15.11 11.44
C GLY A 289 -8.03 -14.44 12.20
N SER A 290 -6.80 -14.83 11.92
CA SER A 290 -5.62 -14.37 12.64
C SER A 290 -4.80 -13.35 11.88
N PHE A 291 -4.05 -12.52 12.63
CA PHE A 291 -3.20 -11.46 12.10
C PHE A 291 -1.80 -11.52 12.69
N GLU A 292 -0.81 -11.24 11.86
CA GLU A 292 0.54 -10.88 12.30
C GLU A 292 0.75 -9.38 12.09
N LEU A 293 1.23 -8.72 13.12
CA LEU A 293 1.44 -7.27 13.15
C LEU A 293 2.92 -6.98 13.36
N ALA A 294 3.41 -5.91 12.75
CA ALA A 294 4.78 -5.46 12.94
C ALA A 294 4.90 -3.94 12.88
N GLU A 295 5.90 -3.41 13.59
CA GLU A 295 6.34 -2.02 13.59
C GLU A 295 7.81 -1.96 13.15
N ASN A 296 8.26 -0.82 12.64
CA ASN A 296 9.65 -0.59 12.20
C ASN A 296 10.14 -1.68 11.25
N VAL A 297 9.37 -1.94 10.21
CA VAL A 297 9.59 -3.07 9.30
C VAL A 297 10.57 -2.69 8.21
N LYS A 298 11.63 -3.49 8.04
CA LYS A 298 12.54 -3.40 6.90
C LYS A 298 11.81 -3.86 5.64
N PRO A 299 11.81 -3.05 4.55
CA PRO A 299 11.19 -3.45 3.30
C PRO A 299 11.88 -4.68 2.68
N GLU A 300 11.13 -5.41 1.86
CA GLU A 300 11.69 -6.29 0.83
C GLU A 300 11.97 -5.45 -0.43
N TYR A 301 12.89 -5.90 -1.29
CA TYR A 301 13.31 -5.10 -2.44
C TYR A 301 13.06 -5.85 -3.73
N PHE A 302 12.58 -5.12 -4.76
CA PHE A 302 12.24 -5.68 -6.07
C PHE A 302 12.63 -4.71 -7.18
N TRP A 303 12.96 -5.25 -8.36
CA TRP A 303 12.96 -4.46 -9.57
C TRP A 303 11.53 -4.03 -9.90
N PHE A 304 11.34 -2.75 -10.14
CA PHE A 304 10.01 -2.19 -10.40
C PHE A 304 10.08 -1.06 -11.44
N ASN A 305 9.26 -1.15 -12.50
CA ASN A 305 9.20 -0.20 -13.61
C ASN A 305 7.92 0.67 -13.63
N GLY A 306 7.06 0.53 -12.62
CA GLY A 306 5.77 1.22 -12.56
C GLY A 306 4.58 0.38 -13.04
N ASP A 307 4.81 -0.75 -13.71
CA ASP A 307 3.74 -1.61 -14.17
C ASP A 307 3.29 -2.56 -13.04
N VAL A 308 1.97 -2.67 -12.87
CA VAL A 308 1.37 -3.60 -11.89
C VAL A 308 0.27 -4.39 -12.59
N LYS A 309 0.37 -5.71 -12.53
CA LYS A 309 -0.65 -6.64 -13.01
C LYS A 309 -1.36 -7.30 -11.84
N TYR A 310 -2.67 -7.48 -11.92
CA TYR A 310 -3.48 -8.12 -10.88
C TYR A 310 -3.96 -9.50 -11.32
N THR A 311 -4.06 -10.41 -10.38
CA THR A 311 -4.84 -11.66 -10.53
C THR A 311 -6.31 -11.29 -10.31
N LEU A 312 -7.10 -11.42 -11.36
CA LEU A 312 -8.54 -11.15 -11.34
C LEU A 312 -9.31 -12.40 -10.89
N VAL A 313 -10.54 -12.22 -10.47
CA VAL A 313 -11.41 -13.34 -10.06
C VAL A 313 -11.68 -14.35 -11.19
N THR A 314 -11.52 -13.93 -12.44
CA THR A 314 -11.66 -14.78 -13.64
C THR A 314 -10.38 -15.54 -13.99
N ASP A 315 -9.26 -15.17 -13.41
CA ASP A 315 -7.97 -15.82 -13.67
C ASP A 315 -7.88 -17.16 -12.93
N LYS A 316 -7.22 -18.12 -13.55
CA LYS A 316 -7.00 -19.41 -12.92
C LYS A 316 -5.87 -19.37 -11.92
N VAL A 317 -6.15 -19.87 -10.72
CA VAL A 317 -5.19 -20.06 -9.64
C VAL A 317 -5.18 -21.51 -9.22
N ASP A 318 -4.02 -22.02 -8.81
CA ASP A 318 -3.88 -23.41 -8.36
C ASP A 318 -2.93 -23.44 -7.16
N LYS A 319 -3.39 -24.00 -6.05
CA LYS A 319 -2.61 -24.20 -4.83
C LYS A 319 -1.32 -24.99 -5.09
N ALA A 320 -1.35 -25.91 -6.07
CA ALA A 320 -0.17 -26.68 -6.46
C ALA A 320 0.96 -25.83 -7.07
N ASN A 321 0.64 -24.63 -7.57
CA ASN A 321 1.64 -23.69 -8.12
C ASN A 321 2.32 -22.83 -7.05
N GLY A 322 2.06 -23.09 -5.76
CA GLY A 322 2.61 -22.33 -4.64
C GLY A 322 1.82 -21.07 -4.32
N VAL A 323 2.51 -20.00 -3.89
CA VAL A 323 1.87 -18.77 -3.45
C VAL A 323 1.26 -17.99 -4.61
N THR A 324 -0.02 -17.66 -4.51
CA THR A 324 -0.74 -16.85 -5.50
C THR A 324 -0.45 -15.37 -5.29
N LYS A 325 0.10 -14.69 -6.29
CA LYS A 325 0.30 -13.25 -6.27
C LYS A 325 -0.98 -12.52 -6.62
N ILE A 326 -1.57 -11.80 -5.66
CA ILE A 326 -2.78 -10.97 -5.89
C ILE A 326 -2.47 -9.83 -6.87
N ASN A 327 -1.28 -9.25 -6.77
CA ASN A 327 -0.71 -8.40 -7.79
C ASN A 327 0.75 -8.74 -8.00
N SER A 328 1.29 -8.37 -9.15
CA SER A 328 2.69 -8.57 -9.50
C SER A 328 3.29 -7.26 -9.97
N LEU A 329 4.49 -6.96 -9.49
CA LEU A 329 5.27 -5.83 -9.97
C LEU A 329 5.97 -6.21 -11.26
N GLY A 330 5.88 -5.35 -12.28
CA GLY A 330 6.68 -5.44 -13.49
C GLY A 330 8.07 -4.87 -13.25
N GLY A 331 9.04 -5.40 -13.96
CA GLY A 331 10.40 -4.87 -13.95
C GLY A 331 11.48 -5.94 -14.04
N SER A 332 12.61 -5.54 -14.58
CA SER A 332 13.83 -6.36 -14.66
C SER A 332 15.07 -5.46 -14.63
N PRO A 333 16.25 -6.01 -14.34
CA PRO A 333 17.51 -5.25 -14.32
C PRO A 333 17.86 -4.62 -15.68
N ASP A 334 17.39 -5.22 -16.78
CA ASP A 334 17.83 -4.91 -18.15
C ASP A 334 16.79 -4.15 -18.99
N ASP A 335 15.63 -3.81 -18.41
CA ASP A 335 14.54 -3.13 -19.16
C ASP A 335 14.77 -1.63 -19.35
N GLY A 336 15.82 -1.07 -18.77
CA GLY A 336 16.17 0.36 -18.87
C GLY A 336 15.20 1.32 -18.16
N LYS A 337 14.21 0.78 -17.43
CA LYS A 337 13.13 1.55 -16.77
C LYS A 337 13.03 1.23 -15.30
N SER A 338 13.40 0.02 -14.90
CA SER A 338 13.26 -0.46 -13.52
C SER A 338 14.28 0.17 -12.60
N LEU A 339 13.81 0.45 -11.39
CA LEU A 339 14.64 0.75 -10.23
C LEU A 339 14.43 -0.33 -9.16
N ILE A 340 15.40 -0.49 -8.28
CA ILE A 340 15.25 -1.30 -7.08
C ILE A 340 14.41 -0.50 -6.08
N TRP A 341 13.21 -1.02 -5.74
CA TRP A 341 12.23 -0.37 -4.88
C TRP A 341 12.01 -1.08 -3.56
N PRO A 342 11.78 -0.34 -2.45
CA PRO A 342 11.33 -0.89 -1.20
C PRO A 342 9.85 -1.25 -1.30
N VAL A 343 9.47 -2.43 -0.83
CA VAL A 343 8.13 -2.99 -0.95
C VAL A 343 7.71 -3.65 0.36
N LYS A 344 6.49 -3.38 0.79
CA LYS A 344 5.81 -4.23 1.77
C LYS A 344 5.20 -5.42 1.03
N VAL A 345 5.54 -6.64 1.45
CA VAL A 345 4.87 -7.87 1.01
C VAL A 345 3.84 -8.25 2.05
N PHE A 346 2.58 -8.07 1.69
CA PHE A 346 1.46 -8.47 2.55
C PHE A 346 1.06 -9.90 2.22
N ARG A 347 1.30 -10.82 3.16
CA ARG A 347 0.99 -12.24 3.02
C ARG A 347 -0.40 -12.56 3.54
N GLY A 348 -1.04 -13.57 2.97
CA GLY A 348 -2.37 -13.98 3.39
C GLY A 348 -2.68 -15.42 3.06
N THR A 349 -3.65 -15.98 3.77
CA THR A 349 -4.32 -17.23 3.43
C THR A 349 -5.79 -16.91 3.22
N GLN A 350 -6.32 -17.09 2.01
CA GLN A 350 -7.68 -16.67 1.67
C GLN A 350 -8.46 -17.76 0.95
N PRO A 351 -9.82 -17.71 1.00
CA PRO A 351 -10.65 -18.72 0.38
C PRO A 351 -10.57 -18.64 -1.15
N TYR A 352 -10.64 -19.79 -1.79
CA TYR A 352 -10.77 -19.95 -3.24
C TYR A 352 -11.66 -21.14 -3.60
N ASP A 353 -12.12 -21.20 -4.83
CA ASP A 353 -12.86 -22.33 -5.39
C ASP A 353 -11.87 -23.34 -5.99
N PRO A 354 -11.67 -24.51 -5.38
CA PRO A 354 -10.67 -25.48 -5.85
C PRO A 354 -11.06 -26.20 -7.15
N GLU A 355 -12.35 -26.30 -7.46
CA GLU A 355 -12.80 -26.96 -8.72
C GLU A 355 -12.75 -25.99 -9.89
N ASN A 356 -13.27 -24.79 -9.72
CA ASN A 356 -13.15 -23.74 -10.73
C ASN A 356 -11.74 -23.15 -10.83
N LYS A 357 -10.89 -23.40 -9.83
CA LYS A 357 -9.53 -22.86 -9.70
C LYS A 357 -9.53 -21.33 -9.82
N THR A 358 -10.40 -20.66 -9.07
CA THR A 358 -10.54 -19.19 -9.08
C THR A 358 -10.59 -18.64 -7.67
N LEU A 359 -10.09 -17.41 -7.49
CA LEU A 359 -10.36 -16.64 -6.30
C LEU A 359 -11.88 -16.37 -6.19
N VAL A 360 -12.35 -16.08 -4.98
CA VAL A 360 -13.79 -15.87 -4.71
C VAL A 360 -14.05 -14.48 -4.11
N LYS A 361 -15.27 -13.98 -4.27
CA LYS A 361 -15.77 -12.72 -3.70
C LYS A 361 -16.86 -13.02 -2.66
N PRO A 362 -16.49 -13.31 -1.40
CA PRO A 362 -17.48 -13.66 -0.38
C PRO A 362 -18.32 -12.45 0.06
N HIS A 363 -19.58 -12.68 0.38
CA HIS A 363 -20.43 -11.73 1.08
C HIS A 363 -20.10 -11.72 2.56
N THR A 364 -19.20 -10.82 2.96
CA THR A 364 -18.69 -10.78 4.36
C THR A 364 -19.49 -9.89 5.28
N ALA A 365 -20.01 -8.77 4.77
CA ALA A 365 -20.69 -7.74 5.55
C ALA A 365 -22.12 -7.52 5.05
N GLY A 366 -23.08 -7.47 5.96
CA GLY A 366 -24.48 -7.23 5.67
C GLY A 366 -25.33 -7.44 6.91
N ASN A 367 -26.66 -7.33 6.75
CA ASN A 367 -27.62 -7.56 7.84
C ASN A 367 -28.41 -8.89 7.69
N ASP A 368 -28.22 -9.57 6.56
CA ASP A 368 -28.89 -10.83 6.24
C ASP A 368 -28.15 -12.05 6.83
N ASP A 369 -28.76 -13.24 6.66
CA ASP A 369 -28.21 -14.48 7.19
C ASP A 369 -27.17 -15.14 6.27
N THR A 370 -26.81 -14.50 5.16
CA THR A 370 -25.83 -15.02 4.22
C THR A 370 -24.44 -14.40 4.43
N ASN A 371 -24.32 -13.32 5.20
CA ASN A 371 -23.03 -12.69 5.42
C ASN A 371 -22.16 -13.48 6.40
N TYR A 372 -20.88 -13.58 6.07
CA TYR A 372 -19.91 -14.36 6.84
C TYR A 372 -19.72 -13.85 8.28
N TRP A 373 -19.71 -12.54 8.48
CA TRP A 373 -19.45 -11.96 9.81
C TRP A 373 -20.55 -12.26 10.83
N LYS A 374 -21.74 -12.66 10.37
CA LYS A 374 -22.85 -13.08 11.23
C LYS A 374 -22.86 -14.60 11.46
N ASN A 375 -22.81 -15.37 10.37
CA ASN A 375 -23.00 -16.80 10.42
C ASN A 375 -21.70 -17.62 10.56
N LEU A 376 -20.57 -17.10 10.08
CA LEU A 376 -19.25 -17.77 10.01
C LEU A 376 -19.26 -19.01 9.10
N VAL A 377 -20.10 -19.01 8.05
CA VAL A 377 -20.24 -20.12 7.08
C VAL A 377 -19.74 -19.66 5.72
N TRP A 378 -18.59 -20.20 5.30
CA TRP A 378 -17.93 -19.80 4.06
C TRP A 378 -18.74 -20.12 2.81
N ASP A 379 -19.25 -21.35 2.68
CA ASP A 379 -19.95 -21.79 1.48
C ASP A 379 -21.12 -20.85 1.15
N LYS A 380 -21.94 -20.56 2.14
CA LYS A 380 -23.11 -19.68 2.02
C LYS A 380 -22.73 -18.24 1.65
N ALA A 381 -21.65 -17.74 2.28
CA ALA A 381 -21.19 -16.39 2.02
C ALA A 381 -20.55 -16.25 0.62
N ILE A 382 -19.81 -17.26 0.18
CA ILE A 382 -19.20 -17.28 -1.15
C ILE A 382 -20.26 -17.48 -2.24
N GLU A 383 -21.18 -18.41 -2.07
CA GLU A 383 -22.29 -18.61 -3.01
C GLU A 383 -23.06 -17.31 -3.25
N THR A 384 -23.43 -16.62 -2.17
CA THR A 384 -24.14 -15.33 -2.24
C THR A 384 -23.30 -14.28 -2.95
N GLY A 385 -22.04 -14.13 -2.57
CA GLY A 385 -21.18 -13.11 -3.14
C GLY A 385 -20.84 -13.35 -4.61
N MET A 386 -20.58 -14.59 -5.01
CA MET A 386 -20.31 -14.96 -6.40
C MET A 386 -21.56 -14.79 -7.28
N LYS A 387 -22.73 -15.14 -6.77
CA LYS A 387 -24.02 -14.90 -7.46
C LYS A 387 -24.27 -13.40 -7.67
N GLU A 388 -24.00 -12.56 -6.68
CA GLU A 388 -24.19 -11.11 -6.79
C GLU A 388 -23.31 -10.50 -7.90
N VAL A 389 -22.09 -10.98 -8.05
CA VAL A 389 -21.18 -10.51 -9.11
C VAL A 389 -21.32 -11.28 -10.43
N GLY A 390 -22.25 -12.24 -10.53
CA GLY A 390 -22.53 -12.99 -11.76
C GLY A 390 -21.45 -14.00 -12.15
N LEU A 391 -20.73 -14.57 -11.17
CA LEU A 391 -19.65 -15.52 -11.39
C LEU A 391 -20.00 -16.92 -10.86
N PRO A 392 -19.46 -17.99 -11.47
CA PRO A 392 -19.74 -19.36 -11.05
C PRO A 392 -19.03 -19.67 -9.71
N PHE A 393 -19.67 -20.57 -8.93
CA PHE A 393 -19.11 -21.17 -7.74
C PHE A 393 -19.44 -22.67 -7.72
N SER A 394 -18.47 -23.53 -7.44
CA SER A 394 -18.63 -24.99 -7.46
C SER A 394 -19.35 -25.54 -6.21
N GLY A 395 -19.53 -24.73 -5.17
CA GLY A 395 -19.99 -25.16 -3.86
C GLY A 395 -18.86 -25.68 -2.95
N LYS A 396 -17.61 -25.68 -3.41
CA LYS A 396 -16.44 -26.13 -2.62
C LYS A 396 -15.51 -24.98 -2.30
N VAL A 397 -15.02 -24.97 -1.06
CA VAL A 397 -14.09 -23.96 -0.54
C VAL A 397 -12.84 -24.64 -0.03
N ASP A 398 -11.71 -24.13 -0.45
CA ASP A 398 -10.39 -24.41 0.17
C ASP A 398 -9.63 -23.08 0.32
N PHE A 399 -8.48 -23.12 0.92
CA PHE A 399 -7.66 -21.95 1.19
C PHE A 399 -6.30 -22.07 0.52
N LEU A 400 -5.83 -20.94 -0.04
CA LEU A 400 -4.49 -20.86 -0.63
C LEU A 400 -3.71 -19.67 -0.07
N GLU A 401 -2.39 -19.80 -0.12
CA GLU A 401 -1.47 -18.74 0.27
C GLU A 401 -1.42 -17.65 -0.80
N THR A 402 -1.40 -16.40 -0.34
CA THR A 402 -1.37 -15.24 -1.22
C THR A 402 -0.34 -14.22 -0.80
N GLU A 403 0.18 -13.48 -1.76
CA GLU A 403 1.03 -12.31 -1.55
C GLU A 403 0.48 -11.12 -2.32
N MET A 404 0.60 -9.92 -1.71
CA MET A 404 0.24 -8.67 -2.33
C MET A 404 1.33 -7.63 -2.07
N PHE A 405 1.79 -6.98 -3.13
CA PHE A 405 2.96 -6.11 -3.13
C PHE A 405 2.53 -4.64 -3.07
N TRP A 406 3.12 -3.90 -2.13
CA TRP A 406 2.86 -2.48 -1.90
C TRP A 406 4.18 -1.71 -1.94
N PRO A 407 4.50 -0.99 -3.03
CA PRO A 407 5.64 -0.07 -3.06
C PRO A 407 5.53 0.96 -1.94
N ILE A 408 6.64 1.16 -1.20
CA ILE A 408 6.75 2.08 -0.09
C ILE A 408 7.18 3.46 -0.61
N THR A 409 6.44 4.51 -0.24
CA THR A 409 6.62 5.85 -0.80
C THR A 409 6.51 6.99 0.22
N HIS A 410 6.03 6.73 1.43
CA HIS A 410 5.85 7.71 2.50
C HIS A 410 6.76 7.38 3.70
N MET A 411 6.74 8.22 4.72
CA MET A 411 7.64 8.14 5.89
C MET A 411 9.10 8.36 5.51
N VAL A 412 9.38 9.44 4.76
CA VAL A 412 10.74 9.78 4.33
C VAL A 412 11.57 10.25 5.53
N ALA A 413 12.60 9.47 5.85
CA ALA A 413 13.50 9.76 6.97
C ALA A 413 14.41 10.96 6.70
N PRO A 414 14.92 11.65 7.75
CA PRO A 414 15.98 12.62 7.63
C PRO A 414 17.24 12.04 6.96
N LYS A 415 18.01 12.89 6.27
CA LYS A 415 19.21 12.46 5.51
C LYS A 415 20.23 11.69 6.32
N ASP A 416 20.36 12.01 7.60
CA ASP A 416 21.26 11.37 8.57
C ASP A 416 20.77 9.99 9.03
N LYS A 417 19.49 9.67 8.77
CA LYS A 417 18.88 8.37 9.01
C LYS A 417 18.67 7.56 7.72
N ALA A 418 19.09 8.09 6.57
CA ALA A 418 19.11 7.32 5.33
C ALA A 418 20.07 6.12 5.45
N LEU A 419 19.83 5.07 4.65
CA LEU A 419 20.65 3.86 4.70
C LEU A 419 22.14 4.16 4.51
N ALA A 420 22.98 3.60 5.38
CA ALA A 420 24.40 3.62 5.22
C ALA A 420 24.86 2.69 4.08
N CYS A 421 26.01 2.98 3.46
CA CYS A 421 26.55 2.17 2.35
C CYS A 421 26.65 0.68 2.71
N THR A 422 27.07 0.36 3.93
CA THR A 422 27.21 -1.01 4.43
C THR A 422 25.91 -1.79 4.57
N GLU A 423 24.77 -1.11 4.62
CA GLU A 423 23.46 -1.76 4.67
C GLU A 423 23.15 -2.54 3.38
N CYS A 424 23.69 -2.07 2.25
CA CYS A 424 23.55 -2.73 0.95
C CYS A 424 24.84 -3.40 0.50
N HIS A 425 26.01 -2.75 0.73
CA HIS A 425 27.33 -3.19 0.32
C HIS A 425 27.93 -4.19 1.31
N SER A 426 27.21 -5.26 1.58
CA SER A 426 27.64 -6.38 2.44
C SER A 426 26.98 -7.69 1.96
N ARG A 427 27.62 -8.82 2.28
CA ARG A 427 27.17 -10.13 1.82
C ARG A 427 25.71 -10.45 2.17
N ASN A 428 25.28 -10.07 3.36
CA ASN A 428 23.93 -10.25 3.88
C ASN A 428 23.20 -8.90 4.00
N GLY A 429 23.53 -7.94 3.13
CA GLY A 429 22.91 -6.64 3.10
C GLY A 429 21.45 -6.66 2.62
N ARG A 430 20.81 -5.51 2.68
CA ARG A 430 19.39 -5.36 2.32
C ARG A 430 19.07 -5.81 0.89
N LEU A 431 20.02 -5.70 -0.02
CA LEU A 431 19.88 -6.10 -1.42
C LEU A 431 20.46 -7.49 -1.73
N ALA A 432 20.64 -8.34 -0.72
CA ALA A 432 21.21 -9.68 -0.88
C ALA A 432 20.42 -10.56 -1.89
N GLY A 433 19.11 -10.39 -1.98
CA GLY A 433 18.23 -11.12 -2.90
C GLY A 433 18.01 -10.45 -4.26
N ILE A 434 18.69 -9.35 -4.58
CA ILE A 434 18.52 -8.66 -5.87
C ILE A 434 19.54 -9.18 -6.88
N ASP A 435 19.02 -9.75 -7.97
CA ASP A 435 19.83 -10.24 -9.09
C ASP A 435 19.97 -9.17 -10.19
N GLY A 436 20.91 -9.39 -11.13
CA GLY A 436 21.10 -8.58 -12.33
C GLY A 436 21.85 -7.26 -12.11
N VAL A 437 22.42 -7.04 -10.92
CA VAL A 437 23.30 -5.91 -10.63
C VAL A 437 24.46 -6.35 -9.74
N TYR A 438 25.67 -5.90 -10.10
CA TYR A 438 26.85 -6.11 -9.28
C TYR A 438 26.87 -5.13 -8.11
N ILE A 439 26.94 -5.67 -6.88
CA ILE A 439 27.01 -4.87 -5.65
C ILE A 439 28.35 -5.16 -4.97
N PRO A 440 29.29 -4.20 -4.94
CA PRO A 440 30.55 -4.37 -4.23
C PRO A 440 30.34 -4.74 -2.76
N GLY A 441 31.12 -5.69 -2.25
CA GLY A 441 30.97 -6.22 -0.88
C GLY A 441 29.95 -7.37 -0.74
N ARG A 442 28.96 -7.47 -1.65
CA ARG A 442 28.09 -8.63 -1.77
C ARG A 442 28.65 -9.64 -2.77
N ASP A 443 28.96 -9.15 -3.96
CA ASP A 443 29.31 -9.98 -5.09
C ASP A 443 30.84 -10.11 -5.22
N THR A 444 31.30 -11.30 -5.56
CA THR A 444 32.72 -11.63 -5.75
C THR A 444 32.91 -12.33 -7.08
N TYR A 445 33.99 -11.97 -7.79
CA TYR A 445 34.42 -12.71 -8.97
C TYR A 445 35.51 -13.68 -8.56
N ARG A 446 35.16 -14.94 -8.28
CA ARG A 446 36.10 -15.96 -7.76
C ARG A 446 37.42 -16.00 -8.50
N LEU A 447 37.40 -15.91 -9.82
CA LEU A 447 38.62 -15.91 -10.63
C LEU A 447 39.51 -14.68 -10.35
N VAL A 448 38.90 -13.50 -10.27
CA VAL A 448 39.61 -12.23 -10.00
C VAL A 448 40.17 -12.25 -8.59
N ASP A 449 39.40 -12.73 -7.61
CA ASP A 449 39.85 -12.87 -6.23
C ASP A 449 41.02 -13.86 -6.13
N TRP A 450 40.95 -15.01 -6.76
CA TRP A 450 42.02 -16.01 -6.80
C TRP A 450 43.29 -15.46 -7.44
N LEU A 451 43.18 -14.78 -8.56
CA LEU A 451 44.34 -14.16 -9.24
C LEU A 451 44.91 -13.03 -8.38
N GLY A 452 44.04 -12.19 -7.81
CA GLY A 452 44.48 -11.10 -6.92
C GLY A 452 45.25 -11.62 -5.70
N TRP A 453 44.68 -12.59 -5.00
CA TRP A 453 45.38 -13.22 -3.86
C TRP A 453 46.64 -13.94 -4.29
N GLY A 454 46.64 -14.59 -5.45
CA GLY A 454 47.85 -15.18 -6.02
C GLY A 454 48.98 -14.18 -6.22
N ILE A 455 48.68 -13.03 -6.80
CA ILE A 455 49.66 -11.92 -6.97
C ILE A 455 50.17 -11.41 -5.63
N VAL A 456 49.28 -11.22 -4.65
CA VAL A 456 49.66 -10.76 -3.29
C VAL A 456 50.66 -11.76 -2.64
N TRP A 457 50.32 -13.05 -2.67
CA TRP A 457 51.17 -14.09 -2.10
C TRP A 457 52.51 -14.20 -2.83
N LEU A 458 52.54 -14.18 -4.14
CA LEU A 458 53.76 -14.21 -4.94
C LEU A 458 54.65 -13.00 -4.64
N SER A 459 54.10 -11.80 -4.53
CA SER A 459 54.82 -10.59 -4.19
C SER A 459 55.43 -10.64 -2.77
N LEU A 460 54.65 -11.18 -1.81
CA LEU A 460 55.09 -11.34 -0.44
C LEU A 460 56.24 -12.36 -0.34
N ILE A 461 56.08 -13.53 -0.97
CA ILE A 461 57.12 -14.60 -1.00
C ILE A 461 58.36 -14.07 -1.69
N GLY A 462 58.21 -13.39 -2.83
CA GLY A 462 59.33 -12.76 -3.56
C GLY A 462 60.12 -11.76 -2.69
N SER A 463 59.39 -10.87 -2.00
CA SER A 463 59.98 -9.86 -1.13
C SER A 463 60.70 -10.47 0.08
N LEU A 464 60.06 -11.45 0.73
CA LEU A 464 60.65 -12.16 1.87
C LEU A 464 61.86 -13.01 1.44
N GLY A 465 61.75 -13.73 0.29
CA GLY A 465 62.82 -14.51 -0.29
C GLY A 465 64.02 -13.66 -0.66
N HIS A 466 63.80 -12.50 -1.30
CA HIS A 466 64.84 -11.55 -1.62
C HIS A 466 65.51 -10.99 -0.35
N GLY A 467 64.73 -10.63 0.65
CA GLY A 467 65.24 -10.15 1.96
C GLY A 467 66.10 -11.23 2.64
N PHE A 468 65.62 -12.47 2.65
CA PHE A 468 66.40 -13.58 3.24
C PHE A 468 67.70 -13.83 2.51
N LEU A 469 67.69 -13.90 1.20
CA LEU A 469 68.91 -14.08 0.39
C LEU A 469 69.89 -12.98 0.61
N ARG A 470 69.44 -11.73 0.77
CA ARG A 470 70.31 -10.57 1.07
C ARG A 470 70.94 -10.66 2.45
N ILE A 471 70.23 -11.16 3.45
CA ILE A 471 70.78 -11.38 4.80
C ILE A 471 71.82 -12.50 4.80
N VAL A 472 71.52 -13.61 4.13
CA VAL A 472 72.44 -14.77 4.05
C VAL A 472 73.70 -14.42 3.26
N SER A 473 73.59 -13.67 2.16
CA SER A 473 74.75 -13.23 1.38
C SER A 473 75.67 -12.26 2.14
N ARG A 474 75.09 -11.36 2.98
CA ARG A 474 75.87 -10.49 3.83
C ARG A 474 76.70 -11.20 4.97
N ARG A 475 76.25 -12.43 5.34
CA ARG A 475 76.97 -13.25 6.33
C ARG A 475 78.17 -14.01 5.75
N LYS A 476 78.35 -13.98 4.42
CA LYS A 476 79.44 -14.67 3.71
C LYS A 476 80.63 -13.74 3.33
N HIS A 477 80.56 -12.48 3.71
CA HIS A 477 81.62 -11.45 3.68
C HIS A 477 81.85 -10.91 5.10
#